data_c8a87207f87a5ec22f8c4e0c49ae29df
#
_entry.id   c8a87207f87a5ec22f8c4e0c49ae29df
#
_cell.length_a   1.000
_cell.length_b   1.000
_cell.length_c   1.000
_cell.angle_alpha   90.00
_cell.angle_beta   90.00
_cell.angle_gamma   90.00
#
_symmetry.space_group_name_H-M   'P 1'
#
loop_
_entity.id
_entity.type
_entity.pdbx_description
1 polymer ?
#
loop_
_entity_poly.entity_id
_entity_poly.type
_entity_poly.pdbx_seq_one_letter_code
_entity_poly.pdbx_strand_id
1 'polypeptide(L)'
;MFRRPACLSALCRFLPAIGLLTQLAAVATAADPKQATNVKKEEVWQAVYMIGQRVGYSHTAIEPVTKDGKSLLRTSFVSQFSYKRLGQPLVIKQILNTEETVDGNLLRFYFEIANPPASSTFTTGVVDGDQLILKQTVDGKVKESRQAWRSDVKSPTFQERSLKDTPLKAGETRSFEAFLPEFNSVTKVKLEAFDLVETPFFDGKSQRLLKVKMTQSAVPGMIVTAFADPRGELLKVSNSLLGNEMIAYQVSKEEALKAIAGAELDLAVSTLVKVKPIPNAHSLRSMRYRVTTRGQQVMEVLAPSETQTIKKIGDEVAEVTVTAMPIPDKAAIRPVEAEFLASSQYLQSDDSKVKGLAMAAAGDTTNPAEIARRLERYLYEKLNKKNLSTAMASAAEVARTMEGDCTEHAILLAAMLRAKGIPSRVVVGFVYVDKLTAFGGHMWTEANLDGHWIPLDATLGRGGIGAGHLRMLASSLSDDGPGAVSCFAPLVVAQLQIEVLD
;
A
#
# COMPACT_ATOMS: atom_id res chain seq x y z
N MET A 1 -7.47 -23.00 -34.87
CA MET A 1 -8.60 -22.96 -33.90
C MET A 1 -8.05 -23.46 -32.57
N PHE A 2 -7.30 -22.61 -31.86
CA PHE A 2 -6.76 -22.93 -30.53
C PHE A 2 -7.25 -21.87 -29.56
N ARG A 3 -8.08 -22.29 -28.59
CA ARG A 3 -8.58 -21.45 -27.51
C ARG A 3 -7.41 -21.04 -26.62
N ARG A 4 -7.23 -19.74 -26.44
CA ARG A 4 -6.37 -19.15 -25.42
C ARG A 4 -6.96 -19.41 -24.05
N PRO A 5 -6.20 -19.81 -23.04
CA PRO A 5 -6.67 -19.81 -21.66
C PRO A 5 -6.68 -18.36 -21.16
N ALA A 6 -7.84 -17.90 -20.75
CA ALA A 6 -7.99 -16.69 -19.94
C ALA A 6 -7.52 -17.02 -18.52
N CYS A 7 -6.29 -16.65 -18.21
CA CYS A 7 -5.80 -16.67 -16.83
C CYS A 7 -4.57 -15.76 -16.75
N LEU A 8 -4.60 -14.79 -15.89
CA LEU A 8 -3.53 -13.97 -15.29
C LEU A 8 -3.79 -12.46 -15.27
N SER A 9 -5.02 -12.04 -14.98
CA SER A 9 -5.26 -10.64 -14.61
C SER A 9 -5.71 -10.46 -13.15
N ALA A 10 -5.58 -11.47 -12.30
CA ALA A 10 -6.15 -11.47 -10.95
C ALA A 10 -5.13 -11.25 -9.80
N LEU A 11 -3.83 -11.14 -10.08
CA LEU A 11 -2.79 -11.15 -9.01
C LEU A 11 -2.14 -9.80 -8.67
N CYS A 12 -2.51 -8.70 -9.29
CA CYS A 12 -1.93 -7.38 -8.97
C CYS A 12 -2.85 -6.48 -8.13
N ARG A 13 -3.61 -7.03 -7.17
CA ARG A 13 -4.60 -6.25 -6.41
C ARG A 13 -4.41 -6.33 -4.91
N PHE A 14 -3.23 -6.00 -4.40
CA PHE A 14 -3.02 -5.90 -2.96
C PHE A 14 -2.41 -4.55 -2.56
N LEU A 15 -3.21 -3.75 -1.95
CA LEU A 15 -3.17 -2.92 -0.74
C LEU A 15 -2.49 -1.56 -0.69
N PRO A 16 -3.19 -0.58 -0.05
CA PRO A 16 -2.64 0.26 0.98
C PRO A 16 -3.37 0.05 2.32
N ALA A 17 -2.77 -0.66 3.24
CA ALA A 17 -3.41 -1.02 4.50
C ALA A 17 -3.34 0.06 5.58
N ILE A 18 -2.42 0.99 5.49
CA ILE A 18 -2.18 1.97 6.56
C ILE A 18 -3.18 3.13 6.51
N GLY A 19 -3.71 3.47 5.34
CA GLY A 19 -4.69 4.55 5.18
C GLY A 19 -6.15 4.12 5.32
N LEU A 20 -6.44 2.83 5.21
CA LEU A 20 -7.82 2.33 5.12
C LEU A 20 -8.53 2.14 6.46
N LEU A 21 -7.81 2.23 7.56
CA LEU A 21 -8.38 2.02 8.91
C LEU A 21 -9.42 3.03 9.32
N THR A 22 -9.45 4.13 8.66
CA THR A 22 -10.20 5.27 9.08
C THR A 22 -11.31 5.66 8.11
N GLN A 23 -11.50 4.90 7.04
CA GLN A 23 -12.61 5.11 6.10
C GLN A 23 -13.68 4.04 6.28
N LEU A 24 -14.24 3.95 7.46
CA LEU A 24 -15.36 3.06 7.74
C LEU A 24 -16.56 3.84 8.16
N ALA A 25 -17.47 3.87 7.24
CA ALA A 25 -18.84 4.11 7.59
C ALA A 25 -19.76 4.16 6.38
N ALA A 26 -20.79 3.75 6.52
CA ALA A 26 -22.22 3.78 6.57
C ALA A 26 -23.01 3.98 5.25
N VAL A 27 -24.11 3.30 5.04
CA VAL A 27 -25.03 3.22 3.89
C VAL A 27 -26.40 3.81 4.17
N ALA A 28 -27.05 4.41 3.17
CA ALA A 28 -28.49 4.68 3.17
C ALA A 28 -29.23 3.93 2.07
N THR A 29 -30.38 3.38 2.39
CA THR A 29 -31.50 3.27 1.45
C THR A 29 -31.97 4.69 1.13
N ALA A 30 -32.50 4.92 -0.08
CA ALA A 30 -33.04 6.22 -0.48
C ALA A 30 -33.87 6.83 0.66
N ALA A 31 -33.33 7.82 1.32
CA ALA A 31 -34.03 8.54 2.38
C ALA A 31 -35.09 9.44 1.74
N ASP A 32 -36.24 9.51 2.36
CA ASP A 32 -37.30 10.44 2.00
C ASP A 32 -36.68 11.86 1.94
N PRO A 33 -36.85 12.63 0.85
CA PRO A 33 -36.26 13.96 0.68
C PRO A 33 -36.53 14.94 1.82
N LYS A 34 -37.48 14.65 2.69
CA LYS A 34 -37.82 15.47 3.86
C LYS A 34 -36.90 15.29 5.07
N GLN A 35 -36.03 14.25 5.11
CA GLN A 35 -35.07 14.06 6.22
C GLN A 35 -33.71 14.74 5.99
N ALA A 36 -33.47 15.25 4.79
CA ALA A 36 -32.17 15.84 4.39
C ALA A 36 -31.78 17.18 5.04
N THR A 37 -32.64 17.79 5.85
CA THR A 37 -32.43 19.17 6.33
C THR A 37 -31.80 19.27 7.73
N ASN A 38 -31.39 18.17 8.37
CA ASN A 38 -30.98 18.18 9.77
C ASN A 38 -29.60 17.53 10.06
N VAL A 39 -28.71 17.44 9.06
CA VAL A 39 -27.33 17.00 9.32
C VAL A 39 -26.63 18.09 10.14
N LYS A 40 -26.26 17.76 11.38
CA LYS A 40 -25.49 18.64 12.26
C LYS A 40 -24.00 18.50 11.96
N LYS A 41 -23.23 19.53 12.27
CA LYS A 41 -21.78 19.43 12.32
C LYS A 41 -21.39 18.37 13.34
N GLU A 42 -20.52 17.45 12.93
CA GLU A 42 -20.06 16.32 13.73
C GLU A 42 -18.55 16.20 13.69
N GLU A 43 -17.97 15.75 14.79
CA GLU A 43 -16.55 15.43 14.88
C GLU A 43 -16.38 14.07 15.57
N VAL A 44 -15.56 13.20 14.98
CA VAL A 44 -15.18 11.90 15.54
C VAL A 44 -13.68 11.83 15.67
N TRP A 45 -13.21 11.49 16.86
CA TRP A 45 -11.79 11.28 17.17
C TRP A 45 -11.54 9.82 17.51
N GLN A 46 -10.44 9.28 16.99
CA GLN A 46 -10.06 7.90 17.24
C GLN A 46 -8.58 7.81 17.64
N ALA A 47 -8.28 6.95 18.61
CA ALA A 47 -6.93 6.51 18.91
C ALA A 47 -6.64 5.20 18.15
N VAL A 48 -5.50 5.13 17.48
CA VAL A 48 -5.14 4.00 16.61
C VAL A 48 -4.00 3.20 17.23
N TYR A 49 -4.19 1.89 17.26
CA TYR A 49 -3.26 0.90 17.80
C TYR A 49 -2.84 -0.11 16.71
N MET A 50 -1.60 -0.55 16.75
CA MET A 50 -1.08 -1.66 15.94
C MET A 50 -0.23 -2.56 16.84
N ILE A 51 -0.44 -3.87 16.74
CA ILE A 51 0.29 -4.87 17.59
C ILE A 51 0.19 -4.49 19.09
N GLY A 52 -0.98 -4.03 19.52
CA GLY A 52 -1.22 -3.62 20.91
C GLY A 52 -0.56 -2.30 21.33
N GLN A 53 0.21 -1.64 20.48
CA GLN A 53 0.84 -0.35 20.75
C GLN A 53 0.10 0.78 20.07
N ARG A 54 -0.02 1.92 20.74
CA ARG A 54 -0.61 3.11 20.16
C ARG A 54 0.34 3.70 19.11
N VAL A 55 -0.19 3.91 17.89
CA VAL A 55 0.60 4.39 16.76
C VAL A 55 0.14 5.73 16.23
N GLY A 56 -1.03 6.22 16.64
CA GLY A 56 -1.51 7.49 16.12
C GLY A 56 -2.97 7.81 16.46
N TYR A 57 -3.53 8.65 15.65
CA TYR A 57 -4.93 9.06 15.75
C TYR A 57 -5.54 9.29 14.37
N SER A 58 -6.87 9.33 14.32
CA SER A 58 -7.63 9.90 13.21
C SER A 58 -8.70 10.86 13.72
N HIS A 59 -9.09 11.77 12.84
CA HIS A 59 -10.13 12.75 13.07
C HIS A 59 -10.98 12.89 11.80
N THR A 60 -12.29 12.76 11.96
CA THR A 60 -13.28 13.01 10.91
C THR A 60 -14.17 14.17 11.36
N ALA A 61 -14.35 15.16 10.49
CA ALA A 61 -15.30 16.25 10.68
C ALA A 61 -16.27 16.30 9.50
N ILE A 62 -17.57 16.33 9.77
CA ILE A 62 -18.64 16.41 8.76
C ILE A 62 -19.38 17.71 8.97
N GLU A 63 -19.51 18.50 7.90
CA GLU A 63 -20.19 19.79 7.93
C GLU A 63 -21.21 19.87 6.79
N PRO A 64 -22.49 20.22 7.10
CA PRO A 64 -23.45 20.56 6.07
C PRO A 64 -23.07 21.93 5.46
N VAL A 65 -23.13 22.01 4.14
CA VAL A 65 -22.86 23.22 3.38
C VAL A 65 -23.96 23.45 2.34
N THR A 66 -24.32 24.70 2.09
CA THR A 66 -25.25 25.06 0.99
C THR A 66 -24.46 25.74 -0.12
N LYS A 67 -24.58 25.20 -1.33
CA LYS A 67 -23.90 25.72 -2.51
C LYS A 67 -24.88 25.70 -3.70
N ASP A 68 -25.02 26.83 -4.35
CA ASP A 68 -25.92 26.98 -5.50
C ASP A 68 -27.37 26.49 -5.20
N GLY A 69 -27.85 26.77 -3.97
CA GLY A 69 -29.15 26.34 -3.48
C GLY A 69 -29.30 24.84 -3.18
N LYS A 70 -28.23 24.06 -3.31
CA LYS A 70 -28.22 22.61 -3.00
C LYS A 70 -27.58 22.38 -1.64
N SER A 71 -28.18 21.48 -0.86
CA SER A 71 -27.58 20.97 0.38
C SER A 71 -26.55 19.90 0.06
N LEU A 72 -25.33 20.08 0.54
CA LEU A 72 -24.19 19.20 0.36
C LEU A 72 -23.58 18.89 1.72
N LEU A 73 -22.73 17.88 1.75
CA LEU A 73 -21.88 17.55 2.89
C LEU A 73 -20.41 17.72 2.50
N ARG A 74 -19.66 18.33 3.38
CA ARG A 74 -18.21 18.37 3.32
C ARG A 74 -17.66 17.55 4.46
N THR A 75 -16.85 16.55 4.13
CA THR A 75 -16.15 15.73 5.11
C THR A 75 -14.66 16.01 5.03
N SER A 76 -14.04 16.24 6.17
CA SER A 76 -12.59 16.33 6.33
C SER A 76 -12.15 15.17 7.21
N PHE A 77 -11.24 14.37 6.67
CA PHE A 77 -10.61 13.26 7.37
C PHE A 77 -9.11 13.49 7.43
N VAL A 78 -8.54 13.33 8.62
CA VAL A 78 -7.09 13.37 8.86
C VAL A 78 -6.70 12.18 9.69
N SER A 79 -5.65 11.46 9.29
CA SER A 79 -4.96 10.49 10.15
C SER A 79 -3.48 10.82 10.24
N GLN A 80 -2.89 10.54 11.39
CA GLN A 80 -1.45 10.66 11.61
C GLN A 80 -0.96 9.46 12.40
N PHE A 81 0.06 8.80 11.84
CA PHE A 81 0.71 7.64 12.45
C PHE A 81 2.19 7.95 12.68
N SER A 82 2.68 7.58 13.84
CA SER A 82 4.08 7.72 14.24
C SER A 82 4.65 6.35 14.56
N TYR A 83 5.67 5.99 13.82
CA TYR A 83 6.39 4.72 13.94
C TYR A 83 7.88 4.99 14.11
N LYS A 84 8.64 3.93 14.39
CA LYS A 84 10.08 3.90 14.18
C LYS A 84 10.42 2.91 13.07
N ARG A 85 11.55 3.13 12.45
CA ARG A 85 12.16 2.23 11.49
C ARG A 85 13.65 2.13 11.81
N LEU A 86 14.06 1.01 12.42
CA LEU A 86 15.39 0.82 12.97
C LEU A 86 15.83 2.00 13.90
N GLY A 87 14.91 2.42 14.76
CA GLY A 87 15.12 3.51 15.72
C GLY A 87 14.89 4.92 15.17
N GLN A 88 14.83 5.14 13.86
CA GLN A 88 14.54 6.45 13.27
C GLN A 88 13.02 6.70 13.21
N PRO A 89 12.56 7.93 13.52
CA PRO A 89 11.15 8.26 13.48
C PRO A 89 10.63 8.27 12.03
N LEU A 90 9.44 7.73 11.85
CA LEU A 90 8.69 7.73 10.59
C LEU A 90 7.27 8.23 10.89
N VAL A 91 6.90 9.34 10.29
CA VAL A 91 5.56 9.92 10.43
C VAL A 91 4.85 9.85 9.08
N ILE A 92 3.64 9.28 9.08
CA ILE A 92 2.77 9.26 7.90
C ILE A 92 1.50 10.01 8.24
N LYS A 93 1.15 10.98 7.42
CA LYS A 93 -0.10 11.73 7.54
C LYS A 93 -0.92 11.53 6.27
N GLN A 94 -2.19 11.23 6.44
CA GLN A 94 -3.17 11.18 5.37
C GLN A 94 -4.23 12.23 5.58
N ILE A 95 -4.62 12.90 4.50
CA ILE A 95 -5.70 13.88 4.48
C ILE A 95 -6.65 13.49 3.35
N LEU A 96 -7.93 13.42 3.66
CA LEU A 96 -8.99 13.25 2.68
C LEU A 96 -10.07 14.29 2.96
N ASN A 97 -10.33 15.14 1.97
CA ASN A 97 -11.47 16.06 2.01
C ASN A 97 -12.41 15.68 0.87
N THR A 98 -13.70 15.59 1.15
CA THR A 98 -14.72 15.32 0.15
C THR A 98 -15.81 16.37 0.18
N GLU A 99 -16.45 16.60 -0.97
CA GLU A 99 -17.72 17.28 -1.11
C GLU A 99 -18.67 16.32 -1.81
N GLU A 100 -19.81 16.04 -1.20
CA GLU A 100 -20.76 15.04 -1.65
C GLU A 100 -22.20 15.53 -1.49
N THR A 101 -23.11 14.90 -2.23
CA THR A 101 -24.55 15.14 -2.02
C THR A 101 -24.97 14.58 -0.66
N VAL A 102 -26.14 14.97 -0.17
CA VAL A 102 -26.72 14.39 1.07
C VAL A 102 -26.86 12.89 0.97
N ASP A 103 -27.16 12.36 -0.24
CA ASP A 103 -27.23 10.91 -0.51
C ASP A 103 -25.85 10.24 -0.61
N GLY A 104 -24.78 10.98 -0.41
CA GLY A 104 -23.41 10.47 -0.39
C GLY A 104 -22.74 10.32 -1.76
N ASN A 105 -23.31 10.87 -2.84
CA ASN A 105 -22.68 10.80 -4.15
C ASN A 105 -21.53 11.79 -4.24
N LEU A 106 -20.36 11.32 -4.66
CA LEU A 106 -19.14 12.12 -4.73
C LEU A 106 -19.28 13.25 -5.78
N LEU A 107 -18.85 14.45 -5.42
CA LEU A 107 -18.76 15.61 -6.32
C LEU A 107 -17.32 16.04 -6.54
N ARG A 108 -16.52 16.06 -5.48
CA ARG A 108 -15.07 16.35 -5.55
C ARG A 108 -14.36 15.77 -4.35
N PHE A 109 -13.05 15.58 -4.49
CA PHE A 109 -12.21 15.23 -3.38
C PHE A 109 -10.80 15.84 -3.49
N TYR A 110 -10.12 15.89 -2.36
CA TYR A 110 -8.69 16.08 -2.21
C TYR A 110 -8.15 14.95 -1.35
N PHE A 111 -7.14 14.26 -1.82
CA PHE A 111 -6.48 13.16 -1.10
C PHE A 111 -4.98 13.40 -1.09
N GLU A 112 -4.35 13.35 0.09
CA GLU A 112 -2.91 13.56 0.28
C GLU A 112 -2.33 12.49 1.18
N ILE A 113 -1.16 12.00 0.83
CA ILE A 113 -0.27 11.25 1.71
C ILE A 113 1.01 12.06 1.87
N ALA A 114 1.29 12.48 3.10
CA ALA A 114 2.49 13.18 3.47
C ALA A 114 3.37 12.30 4.35
N ASN A 115 4.65 12.23 4.00
CA ASN A 115 5.66 11.51 4.75
C ASN A 115 6.93 12.37 4.89
N PRO A 116 6.93 13.39 5.78
CA PRO A 116 8.11 14.23 5.97
C PRO A 116 9.35 13.41 6.36
N PRO A 117 10.55 13.74 5.86
CA PRO A 117 10.86 14.91 5.03
C PRO A 117 10.63 14.78 3.53
N ALA A 118 10.12 13.63 3.04
CA ALA A 118 9.81 13.47 1.63
C ALA A 118 8.66 14.40 1.18
N SER A 119 8.60 14.66 -0.13
CA SER A 119 7.53 15.44 -0.74
C SER A 119 6.18 14.74 -0.59
N SER A 120 5.12 15.51 -0.32
CA SER A 120 3.76 14.98 -0.30
C SER A 120 3.31 14.59 -1.70
N THR A 121 2.53 13.51 -1.77
CA THR A 121 1.78 13.15 -2.97
C THR A 121 0.31 13.45 -2.74
N PHE A 122 -0.34 14.09 -3.70
CA PHE A 122 -1.76 14.36 -3.58
C PHE A 122 -2.51 14.23 -4.90
N THR A 123 -3.78 13.88 -4.78
CA THR A 123 -4.71 13.74 -5.89
C THR A 123 -5.94 14.60 -5.62
N THR A 124 -6.37 15.37 -6.61
CA THR A 124 -7.69 15.99 -6.61
C THR A 124 -8.57 15.34 -7.66
N GLY A 125 -9.85 15.18 -7.34
CA GLY A 125 -10.85 14.71 -8.28
C GLY A 125 -12.06 15.63 -8.31
N VAL A 126 -12.59 15.88 -9.50
CA VAL A 126 -13.82 16.66 -9.72
C VAL A 126 -14.71 15.90 -10.67
N VAL A 127 -15.96 15.68 -10.27
CA VAL A 127 -16.99 15.08 -11.14
C VAL A 127 -17.55 16.20 -12.04
N ASP A 128 -17.47 15.96 -13.35
CA ASP A 128 -18.01 16.85 -14.39
C ASP A 128 -18.84 16.00 -15.37
N GLY A 129 -20.16 16.05 -15.21
CA GLY A 129 -21.08 15.20 -15.95
C GLY A 129 -20.85 13.72 -15.73
N ASP A 130 -20.51 13.01 -16.80
CA ASP A 130 -20.18 11.58 -16.83
C ASP A 130 -18.68 11.27 -16.75
N GLN A 131 -17.89 12.25 -16.33
CA GLN A 131 -16.44 12.14 -16.18
C GLN A 131 -15.99 12.48 -14.76
N LEU A 132 -15.01 11.75 -14.25
CA LEU A 132 -14.19 12.14 -13.11
C LEU A 132 -12.83 12.63 -13.64
N ILE A 133 -12.54 13.89 -13.41
CA ILE A 133 -11.27 14.53 -13.78
C ILE A 133 -10.34 14.43 -12.59
N LEU A 134 -9.23 13.72 -12.74
CA LEU A 134 -8.21 13.52 -11.73
C LEU A 134 -6.97 14.35 -12.04
N LYS A 135 -6.41 15.01 -11.02
CA LYS A 135 -5.09 15.66 -11.08
C LYS A 135 -4.24 15.12 -9.94
N GLN A 136 -3.24 14.35 -10.31
CA GLN A 136 -2.26 13.79 -9.38
C GLN A 136 -0.99 14.63 -9.40
N THR A 137 -0.47 14.94 -8.23
CA THR A 137 0.77 15.69 -8.07
C THR A 137 1.76 14.87 -7.25
N VAL A 138 2.92 14.63 -7.83
CA VAL A 138 4.07 14.00 -7.17
C VAL A 138 5.29 14.84 -7.47
N ASP A 139 6.04 15.25 -6.44
CA ASP A 139 7.25 16.06 -6.58
C ASP A 139 7.03 17.32 -7.45
N GLY A 140 5.87 17.98 -7.28
CA GLY A 140 5.48 19.17 -8.04
C GLY A 140 5.06 18.95 -9.51
N LYS A 141 5.19 17.74 -10.04
CA LYS A 141 4.71 17.40 -11.38
C LYS A 141 3.24 17.00 -11.32
N VAL A 142 2.44 17.58 -12.20
CA VAL A 142 0.99 17.34 -12.28
C VAL A 142 0.68 16.47 -13.49
N LYS A 143 -0.03 15.38 -13.28
CA LYS A 143 -0.63 14.54 -14.32
C LYS A 143 -2.15 14.66 -14.24
N GLU A 144 -2.80 15.01 -15.35
CA GLU A 144 -4.26 14.97 -15.48
C GLU A 144 -4.70 13.70 -16.18
N SER A 145 -5.76 13.08 -15.68
CA SER A 145 -6.43 11.95 -16.34
C SER A 145 -7.94 12.06 -16.18
N ARG A 146 -8.69 11.36 -17.01
CA ARG A 146 -10.14 11.34 -17.03
C ARG A 146 -10.64 9.91 -17.07
N GLN A 147 -11.64 9.62 -16.30
CA GLN A 147 -12.30 8.30 -16.32
C GLN A 147 -13.82 8.46 -16.38
N ALA A 148 -14.50 7.49 -17.00
CA ALA A 148 -15.96 7.48 -17.04
C ALA A 148 -16.53 7.45 -15.64
N TRP A 149 -17.59 8.20 -15.40
CA TRP A 149 -18.19 8.37 -14.09
C TRP A 149 -19.68 8.11 -14.10
N ARG A 150 -20.19 7.52 -13.03
CA ARG A 150 -21.61 7.35 -12.77
C ARG A 150 -22.00 8.17 -11.54
N SER A 151 -23.12 8.87 -11.63
CA SER A 151 -23.60 9.78 -10.57
C SER A 151 -24.03 9.09 -9.27
N ASP A 152 -24.17 7.75 -9.27
CA ASP A 152 -24.55 6.95 -8.10
C ASP A 152 -23.35 6.42 -7.30
N VAL A 153 -22.12 6.64 -7.78
CA VAL A 153 -20.91 6.25 -7.07
C VAL A 153 -20.75 7.09 -5.81
N LYS A 154 -20.62 6.40 -4.68
CA LYS A 154 -20.53 7.03 -3.38
C LYS A 154 -19.14 7.61 -3.11
N SER A 155 -19.13 8.67 -2.30
CA SER A 155 -17.91 9.22 -1.71
C SER A 155 -17.17 8.17 -0.87
N PRO A 156 -15.84 8.20 -0.79
CA PRO A 156 -15.10 7.36 0.13
C PRO A 156 -15.54 7.55 1.59
N THR A 157 -15.95 8.76 1.96
CA THR A 157 -16.43 9.09 3.30
C THR A 157 -17.89 8.73 3.56
N PHE A 158 -18.67 8.45 2.51
CA PHE A 158 -20.01 7.91 2.67
C PHE A 158 -20.03 6.59 3.41
N GLN A 159 -19.01 5.77 3.25
CA GLN A 159 -18.88 4.52 4.00
C GLN A 159 -19.02 4.78 5.51
N GLU A 160 -18.50 5.87 6.08
CA GLU A 160 -18.57 6.20 7.51
C GLU A 160 -19.95 6.67 7.96
N ARG A 161 -20.68 7.27 7.18
CA ARG A 161 -21.95 7.88 7.55
C ARG A 161 -23.15 6.93 7.48
N SER A 162 -23.10 5.95 6.55
CA SER A 162 -24.24 5.13 6.21
C SER A 162 -24.69 4.14 7.29
N LEU A 163 -23.83 3.63 8.20
CA LEU A 163 -24.29 2.83 9.35
C LEU A 163 -25.03 3.72 10.36
N LYS A 164 -24.60 4.96 10.51
CA LYS A 164 -25.24 5.94 11.37
C LYS A 164 -26.56 6.45 10.80
N ASP A 165 -26.58 6.81 9.50
CA ASP A 165 -27.80 7.29 8.82
C ASP A 165 -28.87 6.21 8.77
N THR A 166 -28.49 4.95 8.64
CA THR A 166 -29.41 3.81 8.60
C THR A 166 -28.74 2.60 9.26
N PRO A 167 -28.84 2.44 10.58
CA PRO A 167 -28.23 1.33 11.31
C PRO A 167 -28.67 -0.03 10.78
N LEU A 168 -27.71 -0.95 10.63
CA LEU A 168 -27.98 -2.34 10.28
C LEU A 168 -28.45 -3.13 11.50
N LYS A 169 -29.29 -4.14 11.26
CA LYS A 169 -29.65 -5.16 12.25
C LYS A 169 -28.86 -6.44 11.99
N ALA A 170 -28.75 -7.28 13.00
CA ALA A 170 -28.10 -8.58 12.85
C ALA A 170 -28.71 -9.39 11.69
N GLY A 171 -27.86 -9.98 10.86
CA GLY A 171 -28.22 -10.72 9.66
C GLY A 171 -28.45 -9.86 8.40
N GLU A 172 -28.51 -8.54 8.52
CA GLU A 172 -28.69 -7.66 7.36
C GLU A 172 -27.41 -7.48 6.56
N THR A 173 -27.56 -7.33 5.26
CA THR A 173 -26.45 -7.04 4.35
C THR A 173 -26.77 -5.83 3.49
N ARG A 174 -25.71 -5.13 3.05
CA ARG A 174 -25.83 -3.94 2.22
C ARG A 174 -24.65 -3.83 1.27
N SER A 175 -24.89 -3.38 0.03
CA SER A 175 -23.82 -3.20 -0.96
C SER A 175 -24.04 -1.93 -1.76
N PHE A 176 -22.93 -1.30 -2.15
CA PHE A 176 -22.91 -0.10 -2.99
C PHE A 176 -21.53 0.00 -3.68
N GLU A 177 -21.40 0.92 -4.60
CA GLU A 177 -20.11 1.28 -5.20
C GLU A 177 -19.61 2.60 -4.62
N ALA A 178 -18.34 2.66 -4.26
CA ALA A 178 -17.68 3.83 -3.74
C ALA A 178 -16.35 4.07 -4.45
N PHE A 179 -15.92 5.30 -4.54
CA PHE A 179 -14.60 5.65 -5.06
C PHE A 179 -13.56 5.51 -3.95
N LEU A 180 -12.40 4.95 -4.29
CA LEU A 180 -11.23 4.87 -3.41
C LEU A 180 -10.10 5.71 -3.99
N PRO A 181 -9.81 6.89 -3.41
CA PRO A 181 -8.75 7.77 -3.89
C PRO A 181 -7.37 7.13 -3.87
N GLU A 182 -7.12 6.22 -2.94
CA GLU A 182 -5.86 5.49 -2.79
C GLU A 182 -5.54 4.63 -4.02
N PHE A 183 -6.58 4.22 -4.75
CA PHE A 183 -6.47 3.37 -5.95
C PHE A 183 -6.93 4.08 -7.22
N ASN A 184 -7.42 5.31 -7.11
CA ASN A 184 -8.10 6.01 -8.19
C ASN A 184 -9.15 5.16 -8.91
N SER A 185 -9.90 4.36 -8.16
CA SER A 185 -10.84 3.38 -8.71
C SER A 185 -12.13 3.28 -7.95
N VAL A 186 -13.19 2.85 -8.66
CA VAL A 186 -14.48 2.50 -8.06
C VAL A 186 -14.43 1.05 -7.57
N THR A 187 -14.90 0.82 -6.36
CA THR A 187 -14.97 -0.50 -5.72
C THR A 187 -16.40 -0.82 -5.29
N LYS A 188 -16.76 -2.10 -5.37
CA LYS A 188 -17.98 -2.59 -4.72
C LYS A 188 -17.68 -2.84 -3.24
N VAL A 189 -18.41 -2.15 -2.39
CA VAL A 189 -18.39 -2.32 -0.93
C VAL A 189 -19.53 -3.24 -0.53
N LYS A 190 -19.28 -4.21 0.36
CA LYS A 190 -20.30 -5.07 0.97
C LYS A 190 -20.16 -5.00 2.48
N LEU A 191 -21.27 -4.72 3.16
CA LEU A 191 -21.42 -4.75 4.61
C LEU A 191 -22.28 -5.95 5.00
N GLU A 192 -21.85 -6.68 6.03
CA GLU A 192 -22.55 -7.85 6.59
C GLU A 192 -22.62 -7.69 8.10
N ALA A 193 -23.81 -7.49 8.64
CA ALA A 193 -24.03 -7.39 10.07
C ALA A 193 -24.23 -8.77 10.70
N PHE A 194 -23.51 -9.02 11.78
CA PHE A 194 -23.56 -10.24 12.58
C PHE A 194 -24.27 -9.95 13.91
N ASP A 195 -24.20 -10.88 14.85
CA ASP A 195 -24.75 -10.71 16.17
C ASP A 195 -24.08 -9.63 17.00
N LEU A 196 -24.73 -9.22 18.07
CA LEU A 196 -24.14 -8.41 19.14
C LEU A 196 -23.10 -9.25 19.87
N VAL A 197 -21.87 -8.73 19.95
CA VAL A 197 -20.74 -9.40 20.60
C VAL A 197 -20.14 -8.54 21.72
N GLU A 198 -19.67 -9.19 22.79
CA GLU A 198 -18.85 -8.51 23.80
C GLU A 198 -17.56 -8.02 23.15
N THR A 199 -17.38 -6.70 23.14
CA THR A 199 -16.28 -6.03 22.47
C THR A 199 -15.37 -5.35 23.47
N PRO A 200 -14.15 -5.86 23.67
CA PRO A 200 -13.19 -5.25 24.57
C PRO A 200 -12.59 -3.96 23.98
N PHE A 201 -12.32 -3.00 24.86
CA PHE A 201 -11.68 -1.73 24.58
C PHE A 201 -10.28 -1.67 25.19
N PHE A 202 -9.49 -0.68 24.77
CA PHE A 202 -8.11 -0.46 25.23
C PHE A 202 -8.02 -0.14 26.74
N ASP A 203 -9.10 0.34 27.38
CA ASP A 203 -9.19 0.66 28.80
C ASP A 203 -9.62 -0.54 29.68
N GLY A 204 -9.71 -1.73 29.07
CA GLY A 204 -10.11 -2.96 29.75
C GLY A 204 -11.62 -3.14 29.95
N LYS A 205 -12.43 -2.15 29.57
CA LYS A 205 -13.89 -2.29 29.57
C LYS A 205 -14.38 -3.06 28.36
N SER A 206 -15.59 -3.59 28.45
CA SER A 206 -16.28 -4.24 27.33
C SER A 206 -17.66 -3.64 27.14
N GLN A 207 -18.11 -3.65 25.88
CA GLN A 207 -19.47 -3.25 25.51
C GLN A 207 -20.05 -4.26 24.53
N ARG A 208 -21.35 -4.45 24.57
CA ARG A 208 -22.07 -5.33 23.64
C ARG A 208 -22.44 -4.55 22.40
N LEU A 209 -21.73 -4.79 21.29
CA LEU A 209 -21.82 -4.04 20.04
C LEU A 209 -22.17 -4.95 18.86
N LEU A 210 -22.86 -4.39 17.86
CA LEU A 210 -23.14 -5.06 16.60
C LEU A 210 -21.83 -5.21 15.82
N LYS A 211 -21.47 -6.45 15.49
CA LYS A 211 -20.31 -6.73 14.63
C LYS A 211 -20.73 -6.59 13.17
N VAL A 212 -20.05 -5.74 12.43
CA VAL A 212 -20.23 -5.54 10.98
C VAL A 212 -18.94 -5.84 10.26
N LYS A 213 -18.96 -6.77 9.31
CA LYS A 213 -17.87 -7.07 8.41
C LYS A 213 -18.02 -6.24 7.14
N MET A 214 -16.94 -5.62 6.71
CA MET A 214 -16.89 -4.94 5.43
C MET A 214 -15.82 -5.57 4.54
N THR A 215 -16.15 -5.72 3.26
CA THR A 215 -15.23 -6.15 2.19
C THR A 215 -15.33 -5.20 1.00
N GLN A 216 -14.23 -5.07 0.27
CA GLN A 216 -14.12 -4.21 -0.90
C GLN A 216 -13.53 -5.00 -2.06
N SER A 217 -14.15 -4.92 -3.25
CA SER A 217 -13.71 -5.70 -4.41
C SER A 217 -12.35 -5.26 -4.96
N ALA A 218 -11.95 -4.01 -4.74
CA ALA A 218 -10.64 -3.50 -5.14
C ALA A 218 -9.50 -4.09 -4.28
N VAL A 219 -9.82 -4.64 -3.09
CA VAL A 219 -8.85 -5.19 -2.14
C VAL A 219 -9.32 -6.57 -1.67
N PRO A 220 -9.24 -7.59 -2.53
CA PRO A 220 -9.61 -8.95 -2.16
C PRO A 220 -8.78 -9.42 -0.95
N GLY A 221 -9.44 -10.13 -0.01
CA GLY A 221 -8.79 -10.64 1.20
C GLY A 221 -8.69 -9.64 2.37
N MET A 222 -8.86 -8.34 2.13
CA MET A 222 -8.94 -7.38 3.23
C MET A 222 -10.33 -7.43 3.87
N ILE A 223 -10.34 -7.67 5.16
CA ILE A 223 -11.56 -7.64 5.97
C ILE A 223 -11.41 -6.51 6.99
N VAL A 224 -12.35 -5.58 6.94
CA VAL A 224 -12.51 -4.61 8.01
C VAL A 224 -13.70 -5.02 8.88
N THR A 225 -13.51 -5.02 10.19
CA THR A 225 -14.56 -5.32 11.16
C THR A 225 -14.87 -4.07 11.96
N ALA A 226 -16.10 -3.59 11.86
CA ALA A 226 -16.60 -2.48 12.63
C ALA A 226 -17.49 -3.01 13.78
N PHE A 227 -17.51 -2.27 14.90
CA PHE A 227 -18.36 -2.55 16.04
C PHE A 227 -19.18 -1.31 16.34
N ALA A 228 -20.49 -1.41 16.12
CA ALA A 228 -21.43 -0.31 16.18
C ALA A 228 -22.35 -0.40 17.40
N ASP A 229 -22.69 0.74 17.96
CA ASP A 229 -23.75 0.85 18.97
C ASP A 229 -25.15 0.75 18.30
N PRO A 230 -26.26 0.70 19.06
CA PRO A 230 -27.60 0.65 18.49
C PRO A 230 -28.01 1.84 17.64
N ARG A 231 -27.27 2.95 17.70
CA ARG A 231 -27.48 4.14 16.86
C ARG A 231 -26.61 4.13 15.59
N GLY A 232 -25.83 3.05 15.38
CA GLY A 232 -24.91 2.94 14.26
C GLY A 232 -23.60 3.70 14.43
N GLU A 233 -23.32 4.24 15.63
CA GLU A 233 -22.02 4.87 15.95
C GLU A 233 -20.93 3.83 16.00
N LEU A 234 -19.85 4.04 15.28
CA LEU A 234 -18.70 3.14 15.23
C LEU A 234 -17.75 3.42 16.40
N LEU A 235 -17.79 2.55 17.41
CA LEU A 235 -16.97 2.73 18.61
C LEU A 235 -15.61 2.06 18.50
N LYS A 236 -15.51 1.01 17.70
CA LYS A 236 -14.25 0.29 17.41
C LYS A 236 -14.26 -0.18 15.97
N VAL A 237 -13.12 -0.06 15.33
CA VAL A 237 -12.88 -0.58 13.99
C VAL A 237 -11.58 -1.36 14.03
N SER A 238 -11.58 -2.56 13.49
CA SER A 238 -10.35 -3.33 13.30
C SER A 238 -10.18 -3.73 11.86
N ASN A 239 -8.95 -3.69 11.42
CA ASN A 239 -8.55 -4.20 10.13
C ASN A 239 -7.52 -5.30 10.39
N SER A 240 -7.84 -6.50 9.95
CA SER A 240 -6.88 -7.60 9.97
C SER A 240 -6.36 -7.80 8.55
N LEU A 241 -5.11 -7.48 8.39
CA LEU A 241 -4.43 -7.64 7.14
C LEU A 241 -3.15 -8.41 7.37
N LEU A 242 -3.02 -9.55 6.67
CA LEU A 242 -1.83 -10.40 6.74
C LEU A 242 -1.42 -10.78 8.20
N GLY A 243 -2.43 -10.93 9.09
CA GLY A 243 -2.22 -11.42 10.45
C GLY A 243 -1.86 -10.37 11.51
N ASN A 244 -1.63 -9.11 11.13
CA ASN A 244 -1.54 -8.00 12.09
C ASN A 244 -2.87 -7.26 12.15
N GLU A 245 -3.27 -6.94 13.37
CA GLU A 245 -4.48 -6.18 13.60
C GLU A 245 -4.14 -4.72 13.89
N MET A 246 -4.71 -3.82 13.10
CA MET A 246 -4.75 -2.41 13.42
C MET A 246 -6.15 -2.09 13.93
N ILE A 247 -6.22 -1.41 15.06
CA ILE A 247 -7.47 -1.10 15.73
C ILE A 247 -7.59 0.39 15.97
N ALA A 248 -8.72 0.96 15.58
CA ALA A 248 -9.11 2.31 15.91
C ALA A 248 -10.26 2.28 16.94
N TYR A 249 -10.11 3.03 18.01
CA TYR A 249 -11.14 3.21 19.04
C TYR A 249 -11.63 4.65 19.03
N GLN A 250 -12.94 4.85 19.01
CA GLN A 250 -13.52 6.16 19.23
C GLN A 250 -13.24 6.62 20.66
N VAL A 251 -12.69 7.83 20.78
CA VAL A 251 -12.24 8.41 22.04
C VAL A 251 -12.52 9.90 22.07
N SER A 252 -12.26 10.57 23.19
CA SER A 252 -12.28 12.04 23.24
C SER A 252 -11.10 12.63 22.44
N LYS A 253 -11.23 13.89 22.04
CA LYS A 253 -10.14 14.62 21.38
C LYS A 253 -8.86 14.63 22.19
N GLU A 254 -8.97 14.85 23.48
CA GLU A 254 -7.85 14.88 24.44
C GLU A 254 -7.14 13.52 24.46
N GLU A 255 -7.91 12.42 24.48
CA GLU A 255 -7.36 11.08 24.43
C GLU A 255 -6.70 10.81 23.08
N ALA A 256 -7.35 11.18 21.97
CA ALA A 256 -6.80 11.00 20.62
C ALA A 256 -5.46 11.72 20.42
N LEU A 257 -5.27 12.88 21.03
CA LEU A 257 -4.09 13.73 20.87
C LEU A 257 -3.01 13.50 21.93
N LYS A 258 -3.18 12.57 22.87
CA LYS A 258 -2.11 12.24 23.80
C LYS A 258 -0.83 11.84 23.07
N ALA A 259 0.29 12.38 23.51
CA ALA A 259 1.59 12.09 22.93
C ALA A 259 1.92 10.58 22.99
N ILE A 260 2.49 10.06 21.92
CA ILE A 260 3.05 8.71 21.83
C ILE A 260 4.51 8.84 22.30
N ALA A 261 4.70 9.03 23.62
CA ALA A 261 6.01 9.32 24.16
C ALA A 261 6.81 8.02 24.38
N GLY A 262 7.90 7.86 23.62
CA GLY A 262 8.96 6.87 23.89
C GLY A 262 8.66 5.42 23.55
N ALA A 263 7.44 5.13 23.12
CA ALA A 263 6.96 3.76 22.85
C ALA A 263 6.47 3.59 21.40
N GLU A 264 7.06 4.34 20.44
CA GLU A 264 6.68 4.14 19.05
C GLU A 264 7.07 2.74 18.58
N LEU A 265 6.13 2.08 17.94
CA LEU A 265 6.32 0.78 17.32
C LEU A 265 7.45 0.86 16.28
N ASP A 266 8.51 0.10 16.46
CA ASP A 266 9.53 -0.04 15.42
C ASP A 266 9.08 -1.08 14.40
N LEU A 267 8.57 -0.61 13.26
CA LEU A 267 8.03 -1.46 12.21
C LEU A 267 9.08 -2.44 11.67
N ALA A 268 10.29 -1.98 11.47
CA ALA A 268 11.34 -2.83 10.92
C ALA A 268 11.71 -3.96 11.89
N VAL A 269 11.72 -3.68 13.20
CA VAL A 269 12.04 -4.68 14.22
C VAL A 269 10.85 -5.62 14.46
N SER A 270 9.64 -5.09 14.52
CA SER A 270 8.42 -5.87 14.82
C SER A 270 8.02 -6.82 13.69
N THR A 271 8.48 -6.55 12.46
CA THR A 271 8.22 -7.40 11.28
C THR A 271 9.36 -8.35 10.94
N LEU A 272 10.42 -8.40 11.76
CA LEU A 272 11.53 -9.34 11.57
C LEU A 272 11.07 -10.78 11.80
N VAL A 273 11.35 -11.66 10.82
CA VAL A 273 11.11 -13.09 10.94
C VAL A 273 12.40 -13.78 11.31
N LYS A 274 12.55 -14.15 12.60
CA LYS A 274 13.71 -14.88 13.11
C LYS A 274 13.78 -16.27 12.50
N VAL A 275 14.98 -16.69 12.10
CA VAL A 275 15.26 -18.01 11.51
C VAL A 275 16.54 -18.60 12.06
N LYS A 276 16.88 -19.82 11.69
CA LYS A 276 18.21 -20.37 11.91
C LYS A 276 19.25 -19.59 11.07
N PRO A 277 20.51 -19.46 11.55
CA PRO A 277 21.56 -18.83 10.75
C PRO A 277 21.71 -19.49 9.37
N ILE A 278 21.80 -18.66 8.34
CA ILE A 278 22.05 -19.09 6.96
C ILE A 278 23.44 -18.55 6.55
N PRO A 279 24.48 -19.35 6.64
CA PRO A 279 25.83 -18.88 6.27
C PRO A 279 25.87 -18.49 4.78
N ASN A 280 26.39 -17.29 4.51
CA ASN A 280 26.55 -16.77 3.14
C ASN A 280 25.25 -16.76 2.30
N ALA A 281 24.11 -16.50 2.92
CA ALA A 281 22.79 -16.54 2.30
C ALA A 281 22.73 -15.87 0.91
N HIS A 282 23.39 -14.71 0.77
CA HIS A 282 23.46 -13.93 -0.47
C HIS A 282 24.43 -14.48 -1.53
N SER A 283 25.16 -15.55 -1.24
CA SER A 283 26.07 -16.21 -2.18
C SER A 283 25.64 -17.64 -2.49
N LEU A 284 24.62 -18.15 -1.80
CA LEU A 284 24.06 -19.46 -2.07
C LEU A 284 23.36 -19.50 -3.42
N ARG A 285 23.55 -20.59 -4.16
CA ARG A 285 22.89 -20.80 -5.45
C ARG A 285 21.43 -21.16 -5.31
N SER A 286 21.08 -21.90 -4.27
CA SER A 286 19.70 -22.29 -3.99
C SER A 286 19.50 -22.51 -2.50
N MET A 287 18.27 -22.32 -2.04
CA MET A 287 17.83 -22.58 -0.68
C MET A 287 16.33 -22.91 -0.68
N ARG A 288 15.93 -23.80 0.23
CA ARG A 288 14.53 -24.14 0.43
C ARG A 288 14.04 -23.60 1.77
N TYR A 289 12.83 -23.09 1.75
CA TYR A 289 12.14 -22.54 2.91
C TYR A 289 10.77 -23.17 3.02
N ARG A 290 10.30 -23.38 4.25
CA ARG A 290 8.87 -23.56 4.52
C ARG A 290 8.33 -22.25 5.03
N VAL A 291 7.34 -21.70 4.31
CA VAL A 291 6.69 -20.45 4.68
C VAL A 291 5.28 -20.74 5.14
N THR A 292 4.93 -20.25 6.31
CA THR A 292 3.59 -20.34 6.88
C THR A 292 3.04 -18.92 7.04
N THR A 293 1.83 -18.69 6.53
CA THR A 293 1.05 -17.48 6.74
C THR A 293 0.01 -17.73 7.82
N ARG A 294 -0.36 -16.71 8.58
CA ARG A 294 -1.42 -16.85 9.60
C ARG A 294 -2.69 -16.16 9.11
N GLY A 295 -3.75 -16.96 8.94
CA GLY A 295 -5.09 -16.46 8.56
C GLY A 295 -5.23 -16.05 7.10
N GLN A 296 -4.28 -16.43 6.23
CA GLN A 296 -4.31 -16.12 4.80
C GLN A 296 -3.82 -17.29 3.95
N GLN A 297 -4.31 -17.34 2.72
CA GLN A 297 -3.80 -18.31 1.76
C GLN A 297 -2.37 -17.93 1.34
N VAL A 298 -1.44 -18.88 1.50
CA VAL A 298 -0.02 -18.64 1.21
C VAL A 298 0.23 -18.24 -0.25
N MET A 299 -0.59 -18.72 -1.18
CA MET A 299 -0.51 -18.37 -2.60
C MET A 299 -1.02 -16.96 -2.94
N GLU A 300 -1.68 -16.28 -1.99
CA GLU A 300 -2.04 -14.87 -2.12
C GLU A 300 -0.92 -13.94 -1.63
N VAL A 301 -0.01 -14.47 -0.80
CA VAL A 301 1.11 -13.73 -0.20
C VAL A 301 2.39 -13.89 -1.01
N LEU A 302 2.65 -15.10 -1.49
CA LEU A 302 3.87 -15.44 -2.24
C LEU A 302 3.56 -15.57 -3.73
N ALA A 303 4.40 -14.97 -4.57
CA ALA A 303 4.29 -15.10 -6.02
C ALA A 303 5.46 -15.90 -6.61
N PRO A 304 5.20 -16.85 -7.51
CA PRO A 304 6.27 -17.54 -8.25
C PRO A 304 6.99 -16.56 -9.17
N SER A 305 8.25 -16.84 -9.46
CA SER A 305 9.06 -16.08 -10.39
C SER A 305 10.13 -16.95 -11.01
N GLU A 306 11.00 -16.39 -11.83
CA GLU A 306 12.13 -17.10 -12.39
C GLU A 306 13.16 -17.52 -11.32
N THR A 307 13.20 -16.80 -10.19
CA THR A 307 14.07 -17.12 -9.05
C THR A 307 13.34 -17.84 -7.92
N GLN A 308 12.02 -18.02 -7.99
CA GLN A 308 11.23 -18.56 -6.89
C GLN A 308 10.18 -19.55 -7.37
N THR A 309 10.30 -20.80 -6.99
CA THR A 309 9.26 -21.81 -7.18
C THR A 309 8.53 -22.09 -5.88
N ILE A 310 7.21 -22.30 -5.95
CA ILE A 310 6.35 -22.47 -4.79
C ILE A 310 5.58 -23.79 -4.93
N LYS A 311 5.73 -24.65 -3.93
CA LYS A 311 4.96 -25.89 -3.78
C LYS A 311 3.98 -25.70 -2.63
N LYS A 312 2.69 -25.56 -2.93
CA LYS A 312 1.63 -25.48 -1.92
C LYS A 312 1.58 -26.81 -1.15
N ILE A 313 1.63 -26.74 0.19
CA ILE A 313 1.50 -27.88 1.11
C ILE A 313 0.12 -27.86 1.79
N GLY A 314 -0.39 -26.69 2.09
CA GLY A 314 -1.68 -26.44 2.69
C GLY A 314 -2.15 -25.03 2.32
N ASP A 315 -3.30 -24.60 2.83
CA ASP A 315 -3.83 -23.28 2.49
C ASP A 315 -2.92 -22.15 3.03
N GLU A 316 -2.34 -22.34 4.19
CA GLU A 316 -1.44 -21.40 4.86
C GLU A 316 0.03 -21.78 4.78
N VAL A 317 0.40 -22.87 4.12
CA VAL A 317 1.77 -23.42 4.14
C VAL A 317 2.26 -23.76 2.74
N ALA A 318 3.46 -23.30 2.40
CA ALA A 318 4.15 -23.68 1.16
C ALA A 318 5.63 -23.98 1.40
N GLU A 319 6.20 -24.84 0.57
CA GLU A 319 7.65 -24.95 0.38
C GLU A 319 8.06 -24.04 -0.77
N VAL A 320 9.04 -23.21 -0.52
CA VAL A 320 9.56 -22.21 -1.46
C VAL A 320 11.02 -22.55 -1.75
N THR A 321 11.34 -22.73 -3.01
CA THR A 321 12.73 -22.85 -3.44
C THR A 321 13.15 -21.56 -4.11
N VAL A 322 14.17 -20.93 -3.56
CA VAL A 322 14.80 -19.72 -4.15
C VAL A 322 16.09 -20.13 -4.82
N THR A 323 16.24 -19.71 -6.08
CA THR A 323 17.44 -19.97 -6.89
C THR A 323 18.08 -18.67 -7.29
N ALA A 324 19.38 -18.53 -7.05
CA ALA A 324 20.14 -17.34 -7.45
C ALA A 324 20.13 -17.18 -8.98
N MET A 325 19.99 -15.93 -9.41
CA MET A 325 20.04 -15.57 -10.83
C MET A 325 21.02 -14.40 -11.00
N PRO A 326 22.23 -14.65 -11.50
CA PRO A 326 23.19 -13.60 -11.79
C PRO A 326 22.79 -12.81 -13.05
N ILE A 327 23.27 -11.59 -13.16
CA ILE A 327 23.16 -10.82 -14.39
C ILE A 327 23.97 -11.53 -15.50
N PRO A 328 23.40 -11.79 -16.68
CA PRO A 328 24.14 -12.42 -17.78
C PRO A 328 25.26 -11.49 -18.30
N ASP A 329 26.25 -12.05 -18.98
CA ASP A 329 27.36 -11.25 -19.57
C ASP A 329 26.87 -10.35 -20.72
N LYS A 330 25.90 -10.82 -21.50
CA LYS A 330 25.28 -10.10 -22.61
C LYS A 330 23.78 -10.35 -22.58
N ALA A 331 23.01 -9.38 -23.05
CA ALA A 331 21.58 -9.51 -23.24
C ALA A 331 21.09 -8.56 -24.34
N ALA A 332 19.89 -8.84 -24.85
CA ALA A 332 19.14 -7.98 -25.74
C ALA A 332 17.82 -7.54 -25.05
N ILE A 333 17.27 -6.43 -25.48
CA ILE A 333 15.93 -6.01 -25.06
C ILE A 333 14.90 -6.72 -25.93
N ARG A 334 13.94 -7.35 -25.30
CA ARG A 334 12.78 -7.99 -25.94
C ARG A 334 11.52 -7.14 -25.70
N PRO A 335 10.54 -7.19 -26.61
CA PRO A 335 9.26 -6.52 -26.41
C PRO A 335 8.58 -6.99 -25.11
N VAL A 336 8.10 -6.04 -24.33
CA VAL A 336 7.29 -6.23 -23.12
C VAL A 336 6.14 -5.22 -23.13
N GLU A 337 5.23 -5.32 -22.17
CA GLU A 337 4.16 -4.35 -21.98
C GLU A 337 4.75 -2.95 -21.71
N ALA A 338 4.11 -1.92 -22.31
CA ALA A 338 4.62 -0.55 -22.30
C ALA A 338 4.81 0.02 -20.87
N GLU A 339 4.04 -0.44 -19.90
CA GLU A 339 4.12 0.02 -18.53
C GLU A 339 5.49 -0.20 -17.86
N PHE A 340 6.24 -1.20 -18.31
CA PHE A 340 7.58 -1.49 -17.78
C PHE A 340 8.69 -0.58 -18.36
N LEU A 341 8.37 0.21 -19.38
CA LEU A 341 9.25 1.22 -19.97
C LEU A 341 8.78 2.65 -19.72
N ALA A 342 7.48 2.84 -19.49
CA ALA A 342 6.89 4.16 -19.33
C ALA A 342 7.41 4.87 -18.06
N SER A 343 7.59 6.18 -18.16
CA SER A 343 7.74 7.04 -16.98
C SER A 343 6.44 7.05 -16.20
N SER A 344 6.54 7.07 -14.87
CA SER A 344 5.39 7.19 -13.97
C SER A 344 5.67 8.22 -12.88
N GLN A 345 4.70 8.51 -12.02
CA GLN A 345 4.87 9.49 -10.95
C GLN A 345 5.99 9.13 -9.97
N TYR A 346 6.23 7.84 -9.74
CA TYR A 346 7.31 7.38 -8.86
C TYR A 346 8.59 7.02 -9.62
N LEU A 347 8.48 6.50 -10.84
CA LEU A 347 9.61 6.11 -11.67
C LEU A 347 9.80 7.13 -12.82
N GLN A 348 10.18 8.37 -12.47
CA GLN A 348 10.37 9.45 -13.45
C GLN A 348 11.61 9.23 -14.32
N SER A 349 11.55 8.25 -15.21
CA SER A 349 12.64 7.91 -16.13
C SER A 349 12.92 9.02 -17.17
N ASP A 350 11.99 9.94 -17.37
CA ASP A 350 12.09 11.12 -18.22
C ASP A 350 12.73 12.33 -17.53
N ASP A 351 12.88 12.30 -16.19
CA ASP A 351 13.51 13.37 -15.43
C ASP A 351 14.97 13.59 -15.84
N SER A 352 15.39 14.84 -15.96
CA SER A 352 16.72 15.20 -16.46
C SER A 352 17.86 14.72 -15.55
N LYS A 353 17.64 14.75 -14.20
CA LYS A 353 18.64 14.29 -13.24
C LYS A 353 18.75 12.78 -13.26
N VAL A 354 17.63 12.06 -13.31
CA VAL A 354 17.59 10.58 -13.45
C VAL A 354 18.34 10.16 -14.72
N LYS A 355 18.04 10.78 -15.87
CA LYS A 355 18.74 10.54 -17.14
C LYS A 355 20.24 10.82 -17.05
N GLY A 356 20.61 11.93 -16.41
CA GLY A 356 21.99 12.30 -16.21
C GLY A 356 22.76 11.27 -15.41
N LEU A 357 22.19 10.79 -14.29
CA LEU A 357 22.77 9.71 -13.48
C LEU A 357 22.88 8.39 -14.25
N ALA A 358 21.82 8.03 -15.00
CA ALA A 358 21.81 6.82 -15.81
C ALA A 358 22.90 6.83 -16.90
N MET A 359 23.07 7.96 -17.58
CA MET A 359 24.14 8.15 -18.59
C MET A 359 25.52 8.07 -17.97
N ALA A 360 25.75 8.78 -16.87
CA ALA A 360 27.05 8.80 -16.18
C ALA A 360 27.44 7.40 -15.66
N ALA A 361 26.48 6.65 -15.13
CA ALA A 361 26.72 5.31 -14.60
C ALA A 361 26.93 4.26 -15.72
N ALA A 362 26.14 4.33 -16.80
CA ALA A 362 26.25 3.38 -17.92
C ALA A 362 27.55 3.57 -18.72
N GLY A 363 28.04 4.81 -18.85
CA GLY A 363 29.13 5.13 -19.75
C GLY A 363 28.77 4.81 -21.21
N ASP A 364 29.75 4.41 -22.00
CA ASP A 364 29.61 4.19 -23.46
C ASP A 364 29.09 2.79 -23.85
N THR A 365 28.81 1.92 -22.85
CA THR A 365 28.36 0.56 -23.17
C THR A 365 26.92 0.56 -23.74
N THR A 366 26.71 -0.27 -24.75
CA THR A 366 25.41 -0.51 -25.36
C THR A 366 24.80 -1.87 -24.97
N ASN A 367 25.56 -2.71 -24.23
CA ASN A 367 25.08 -4.00 -23.76
C ASN A 367 24.12 -3.81 -22.57
N PRO A 368 22.82 -4.14 -22.69
CA PRO A 368 21.85 -3.95 -21.61
C PRO A 368 22.23 -4.64 -20.30
N ALA A 369 22.83 -5.82 -20.34
CA ALA A 369 23.26 -6.54 -19.15
C ALA A 369 24.39 -5.80 -18.43
N GLU A 370 25.34 -5.25 -19.17
CA GLU A 370 26.44 -4.43 -18.61
C GLU A 370 25.93 -3.09 -18.10
N ILE A 371 24.96 -2.47 -18.80
CA ILE A 371 24.30 -1.26 -18.30
C ILE A 371 23.65 -1.56 -16.95
N ALA A 372 22.82 -2.62 -16.84
CA ALA A 372 22.15 -2.98 -15.62
C ALA A 372 23.13 -3.19 -14.45
N ARG A 373 24.23 -3.91 -14.68
CA ARG A 373 25.29 -4.15 -13.70
C ARG A 373 25.96 -2.84 -13.22
N ARG A 374 26.25 -1.94 -14.15
CA ARG A 374 26.88 -0.63 -13.83
C ARG A 374 25.93 0.28 -13.07
N LEU A 375 24.65 0.31 -13.42
CA LEU A 375 23.64 1.10 -12.71
C LEU A 375 23.45 0.61 -11.28
N GLU A 376 23.31 -0.72 -11.07
CA GLU A 376 23.22 -1.33 -9.75
C GLU A 376 24.43 -0.96 -8.90
N ARG A 377 25.64 -1.15 -9.45
CA ARG A 377 26.90 -0.85 -8.76
C ARG A 377 27.05 0.63 -8.41
N TYR A 378 26.71 1.51 -9.36
CA TYR A 378 26.75 2.94 -9.16
C TYR A 378 25.89 3.38 -7.97
N LEU A 379 24.67 2.87 -7.86
CA LEU A 379 23.78 3.22 -6.75
C LEU A 379 24.30 2.64 -5.43
N TYR A 380 24.77 1.40 -5.43
CA TYR A 380 25.40 0.79 -4.25
C TYR A 380 26.55 1.66 -3.69
N GLU A 381 27.38 2.23 -4.56
CA GLU A 381 28.52 3.05 -4.18
C GLU A 381 28.17 4.51 -3.82
N LYS A 382 27.15 5.07 -4.47
CA LYS A 382 26.84 6.51 -4.36
C LYS A 382 25.69 6.85 -3.44
N LEU A 383 24.66 6.00 -3.37
CA LEU A 383 23.49 6.20 -2.51
C LEU A 383 23.80 5.60 -1.12
N ASN A 384 24.68 6.23 -0.36
CA ASN A 384 25.20 5.70 0.89
C ASN A 384 24.67 6.40 2.15
N LYS A 385 23.98 7.52 2.00
CA LYS A 385 23.33 8.22 3.10
C LYS A 385 21.99 7.56 3.41
N LYS A 386 21.96 6.77 4.48
CA LYS A 386 20.75 6.08 4.90
C LYS A 386 19.76 7.04 5.55
N ASN A 387 18.61 7.22 4.92
CA ASN A 387 17.46 7.93 5.47
C ASN A 387 16.30 6.95 5.63
N LEU A 388 16.01 6.54 6.86
CA LEU A 388 14.94 5.59 7.21
C LEU A 388 13.67 6.31 7.64
N SER A 389 13.65 7.64 7.66
CA SER A 389 12.48 8.44 8.03
C SER A 389 11.52 8.68 6.86
N THR A 390 11.89 8.28 5.65
CA THR A 390 11.05 8.39 4.45
C THR A 390 10.42 7.03 4.15
N ALA A 391 9.10 6.99 3.94
CA ALA A 391 8.41 5.76 3.57
C ALA A 391 8.64 5.44 2.09
N MET A 392 8.64 6.44 1.21
CA MET A 392 8.90 6.31 -0.22
C MET A 392 9.11 7.67 -0.87
N ALA A 393 10.29 7.89 -1.44
CA ALA A 393 10.58 9.03 -2.28
C ALA A 393 10.46 8.67 -3.77
N SER A 394 10.14 9.65 -4.61
CA SER A 394 10.15 9.45 -6.07
C SER A 394 11.58 9.37 -6.63
N ALA A 395 11.75 8.74 -7.79
CA ALA A 395 13.08 8.61 -8.41
C ALA A 395 13.76 9.97 -8.65
N ALA A 396 13.00 10.99 -9.04
CA ALA A 396 13.53 12.34 -9.24
C ALA A 396 13.98 12.98 -7.91
N GLU A 397 13.26 12.76 -6.83
CA GLU A 397 13.66 13.22 -5.49
C GLU A 397 14.93 12.51 -5.01
N VAL A 398 14.97 11.18 -5.12
CA VAL A 398 16.17 10.39 -4.78
C VAL A 398 17.38 10.79 -5.62
N ALA A 399 17.20 11.05 -6.91
CA ALA A 399 18.27 11.51 -7.79
C ALA A 399 18.86 12.88 -7.38
N ARG A 400 18.08 13.72 -6.69
CA ARG A 400 18.54 15.01 -6.17
C ARG A 400 19.22 14.88 -4.81
N THR A 401 18.67 14.09 -3.91
CA THR A 401 19.16 13.97 -2.53
C THR A 401 20.30 12.97 -2.39
N MET A 402 20.27 11.90 -3.17
CA MET A 402 21.14 10.71 -3.05
C MET A 402 21.10 10.13 -1.62
N GLU A 403 19.90 10.14 -1.02
CA GLU A 403 19.60 9.61 0.31
C GLU A 403 18.48 8.60 0.22
N GLY A 404 18.48 7.58 1.08
CA GLY A 404 17.41 6.61 1.17
C GLY A 404 17.86 5.24 1.65
N ASP A 405 16.90 4.31 1.64
CA ASP A 405 17.10 2.91 2.00
C ASP A 405 16.86 1.96 0.80
N CYS A 406 16.46 0.72 1.06
CA CYS A 406 16.19 -0.25 0.00
C CYS A 406 15.12 0.21 -1.00
N THR A 407 14.14 0.98 -0.53
CA THR A 407 13.05 1.51 -1.36
C THR A 407 13.58 2.49 -2.40
N GLU A 408 14.33 3.48 -1.95
CA GLU A 408 14.91 4.53 -2.80
C GLU A 408 15.94 3.94 -3.76
N HIS A 409 16.74 2.95 -3.34
CA HIS A 409 17.65 2.21 -4.22
C HIS A 409 16.87 1.53 -5.35
N ALA A 410 15.79 0.81 -5.02
CA ALA A 410 14.99 0.09 -6.00
C ALA A 410 14.26 1.04 -6.97
N ILE A 411 13.66 2.12 -6.46
CA ILE A 411 12.94 3.09 -7.27
C ILE A 411 13.88 3.83 -8.24
N LEU A 412 15.02 4.32 -7.74
CA LEU A 412 15.94 5.04 -8.60
C LEU A 412 16.59 4.10 -9.62
N LEU A 413 16.95 2.86 -9.24
CA LEU A 413 17.50 1.88 -10.19
C LEU A 413 16.49 1.56 -11.29
N ALA A 414 15.23 1.30 -10.96
CA ALA A 414 14.19 1.02 -11.95
C ALA A 414 13.99 2.21 -12.92
N ALA A 415 13.95 3.44 -12.42
CA ALA A 415 13.84 4.62 -13.26
C ALA A 415 15.07 4.83 -14.17
N MET A 416 16.28 4.60 -13.66
CA MET A 416 17.52 4.67 -14.44
C MET A 416 17.58 3.61 -15.55
N LEU A 417 17.12 2.38 -15.26
CA LEU A 417 16.99 1.32 -16.28
C LEU A 417 16.05 1.75 -17.40
N ARG A 418 14.84 2.24 -17.06
CA ARG A 418 13.88 2.76 -18.05
C ARG A 418 14.46 3.92 -18.85
N ALA A 419 15.21 4.84 -18.23
CA ALA A 419 15.90 5.93 -18.92
C ALA A 419 16.92 5.44 -19.93
N LYS A 420 17.42 4.22 -19.79
CA LYS A 420 18.31 3.52 -20.74
C LYS A 420 17.56 2.58 -21.69
N GLY A 421 16.23 2.61 -21.70
CA GLY A 421 15.40 1.72 -22.54
C GLY A 421 15.35 0.27 -22.08
N ILE A 422 15.72 -0.01 -20.83
CA ILE A 422 15.65 -1.35 -20.24
C ILE A 422 14.37 -1.46 -19.43
N PRO A 423 13.45 -2.39 -19.79
CA PRO A 423 12.21 -2.57 -19.04
C PRO A 423 12.51 -2.99 -17.60
N SER A 424 11.81 -2.39 -16.63
CA SER A 424 12.07 -2.64 -15.22
C SER A 424 10.82 -2.56 -14.36
N ARG A 425 10.88 -3.23 -13.20
CA ARG A 425 9.85 -3.21 -12.17
C ARG A 425 10.49 -3.29 -10.79
N VAL A 426 9.78 -2.83 -9.77
CA VAL A 426 10.18 -3.03 -8.37
C VAL A 426 9.59 -4.33 -7.84
N VAL A 427 10.30 -4.95 -6.92
CA VAL A 427 9.89 -6.17 -6.23
C VAL A 427 9.91 -5.92 -4.73
N VAL A 428 8.88 -6.39 -4.06
CA VAL A 428 8.73 -6.35 -2.61
C VAL A 428 8.76 -7.76 -2.05
N GLY A 429 9.46 -7.94 -0.95
CA GLY A 429 9.61 -9.23 -0.30
C GLY A 429 10.42 -9.13 0.97
N PHE A 430 11.10 -10.21 1.29
CA PHE A 430 11.98 -10.30 2.45
C PHE A 430 13.40 -10.61 2.02
N VAL A 431 14.36 -10.05 2.75
CA VAL A 431 15.78 -10.36 2.59
C VAL A 431 16.36 -10.86 3.91
N TYR A 432 17.22 -11.86 3.86
CA TYR A 432 17.96 -12.33 5.03
C TYR A 432 18.99 -11.28 5.46
N VAL A 433 18.97 -10.92 6.74
CA VAL A 433 19.91 -9.95 7.35
C VAL A 433 20.81 -10.72 8.30
N ASP A 434 22.05 -10.98 7.87
CA ASP A 434 23.04 -11.78 8.62
C ASP A 434 23.20 -11.32 10.08
N LYS A 435 23.38 -10.01 10.30
CA LYS A 435 23.57 -9.41 11.64
C LYS A 435 22.39 -9.63 12.58
N LEU A 436 21.17 -9.82 12.05
CA LEU A 436 19.95 -9.98 12.83
C LEU A 436 19.51 -11.44 12.88
N THR A 437 20.11 -12.32 12.08
CA THR A 437 19.71 -13.72 11.91
C THR A 437 18.18 -13.80 11.68
N ALA A 438 17.71 -13.01 10.73
CA ALA A 438 16.29 -12.83 10.47
C ALA A 438 16.04 -12.39 9.03
N PHE A 439 14.86 -12.67 8.51
CA PHE A 439 14.35 -12.01 7.34
C PHE A 439 13.70 -10.69 7.73
N GLY A 440 14.03 -9.62 7.01
CA GLY A 440 13.41 -8.30 7.11
C GLY A 440 12.74 -7.89 5.80
N GLY A 441 11.72 -7.05 5.90
CA GLY A 441 11.07 -6.46 4.73
C GLY A 441 12.07 -5.72 3.85
N HIS A 442 11.97 -5.91 2.53
CA HIS A 442 12.94 -5.40 1.57
C HIS A 442 12.33 -5.11 0.21
N MET A 443 12.94 -4.18 -0.51
CA MET A 443 12.58 -3.86 -1.90
C MET A 443 13.83 -3.92 -2.78
N TRP A 444 13.66 -4.48 -3.99
CA TRP A 444 14.70 -4.53 -5.02
C TRP A 444 14.11 -4.31 -6.40
N THR A 445 14.92 -4.37 -7.43
CA THR A 445 14.52 -4.12 -8.82
C THR A 445 14.67 -5.40 -9.64
N GLU A 446 13.82 -5.58 -10.64
CA GLU A 446 14.02 -6.56 -11.71
C GLU A 446 14.10 -5.84 -13.06
N ALA A 447 15.11 -6.20 -13.87
CA ALA A 447 15.27 -5.75 -15.26
C ALA A 447 14.89 -6.86 -16.24
N ASN A 448 14.14 -6.54 -17.29
CA ASN A 448 13.86 -7.52 -18.34
C ASN A 448 15.03 -7.58 -19.35
N LEU A 449 15.76 -8.70 -19.34
CA LEU A 449 16.89 -8.96 -20.20
C LEU A 449 16.68 -10.29 -20.92
N ASP A 450 16.70 -10.28 -22.27
CA ASP A 450 16.38 -11.42 -23.13
C ASP A 450 14.98 -12.04 -22.94
N GLY A 451 14.05 -11.27 -22.37
CA GLY A 451 12.70 -11.75 -22.02
C GLY A 451 12.59 -12.30 -20.59
N HIS A 452 13.68 -12.31 -19.83
CA HIS A 452 13.74 -12.78 -18.46
C HIS A 452 13.83 -11.64 -17.46
N TRP A 453 13.11 -11.76 -16.33
CA TRP A 453 13.15 -10.78 -15.24
C TRP A 453 14.34 -11.06 -14.32
N ILE A 454 15.47 -10.40 -14.58
CA ILE A 454 16.71 -10.53 -13.84
C ILE A 454 16.69 -9.63 -12.61
N PRO A 455 16.81 -10.17 -11.39
CA PRO A 455 16.80 -9.38 -10.18
C PRO A 455 18.13 -8.62 -9.97
N LEU A 456 18.01 -7.40 -9.45
CA LEU A 456 19.09 -6.47 -9.15
C LEU A 456 18.85 -5.87 -7.77
N ASP A 457 19.82 -5.92 -6.89
CA ASP A 457 19.71 -5.32 -5.56
C ASP A 457 20.81 -4.29 -5.33
N ALA A 458 20.52 -3.04 -5.64
CA ALA A 458 21.45 -1.94 -5.44
C ALA A 458 21.79 -1.64 -3.97
N THR A 459 21.04 -2.19 -3.02
CA THR A 459 21.37 -2.10 -1.58
C THR A 459 22.51 -3.04 -1.22
N LEU A 460 22.65 -4.16 -1.92
CA LEU A 460 23.69 -5.16 -1.72
C LEU A 460 24.83 -5.07 -2.75
N GLY A 461 24.55 -4.61 -3.98
CA GLY A 461 25.54 -4.35 -5.03
C GLY A 461 26.30 -5.60 -5.49
N ARG A 462 25.63 -6.74 -5.57
CA ARG A 462 26.27 -8.05 -5.84
C ARG A 462 26.20 -8.51 -7.28
N GLY A 463 25.53 -7.77 -8.15
CA GLY A 463 25.34 -8.18 -9.56
C GLY A 463 24.29 -9.26 -9.73
N GLY A 464 23.14 -9.10 -9.10
CA GLY A 464 22.05 -10.04 -8.99
C GLY A 464 21.73 -10.41 -7.54
N ILE A 465 20.87 -11.40 -7.33
CA ILE A 465 20.51 -11.87 -5.98
C ILE A 465 20.95 -13.32 -5.77
N GLY A 466 21.27 -13.64 -4.51
CA GLY A 466 21.42 -15.02 -4.03
C GLY A 466 20.12 -15.57 -3.45
N ALA A 467 20.22 -16.75 -2.83
CA ALA A 467 19.07 -17.46 -2.28
C ALA A 467 18.48 -16.83 -0.99
N GLY A 468 19.03 -15.74 -0.49
CA GLY A 468 18.55 -15.02 0.70
C GLY A 468 17.39 -14.03 0.46
N HIS A 469 16.70 -14.06 -0.70
CA HIS A 469 15.58 -13.21 -1.04
C HIS A 469 14.30 -14.04 -1.20
N LEU A 470 13.23 -13.64 -0.53
CA LEU A 470 11.89 -14.22 -0.68
C LEU A 470 10.96 -13.19 -1.30
N ARG A 471 10.48 -13.48 -2.52
CA ARG A 471 9.63 -12.58 -3.29
C ARG A 471 8.17 -12.71 -2.88
N MET A 472 7.51 -11.57 -2.70
CA MET A 472 6.07 -11.51 -2.49
C MET A 472 5.36 -10.95 -3.72
N LEU A 473 5.74 -9.79 -4.18
CA LEU A 473 4.99 -9.02 -5.19
C LEU A 473 5.97 -8.26 -6.10
N ALA A 474 5.59 -8.04 -7.35
CA ALA A 474 6.25 -7.10 -8.24
C ALA A 474 5.26 -6.08 -8.80
N SER A 475 5.75 -4.86 -9.06
CA SER A 475 4.94 -3.77 -9.59
C SER A 475 5.74 -2.94 -10.59
N SER A 476 5.08 -2.56 -11.69
CA SER A 476 5.59 -1.56 -12.63
C SER A 476 5.56 -0.14 -12.06
N LEU A 477 4.87 0.09 -10.95
CA LEU A 477 4.53 1.41 -10.41
C LEU A 477 3.91 2.33 -11.48
N SER A 478 3.10 1.78 -12.37
CA SER A 478 2.35 2.57 -13.35
C SER A 478 1.29 3.42 -12.66
N ASP A 479 0.97 4.57 -13.25
CA ASP A 479 -0.01 5.50 -12.69
C ASP A 479 -1.46 4.99 -12.80
N ASP A 480 -1.71 4.02 -13.69
CA ASP A 480 -3.02 3.39 -13.88
C ASP A 480 -3.21 2.15 -12.99
N GLY A 481 -2.21 1.79 -12.18
CA GLY A 481 -2.22 0.66 -11.26
C GLY A 481 -2.55 1.05 -9.83
N PRO A 482 -2.65 0.06 -8.95
CA PRO A 482 -2.72 0.32 -7.51
C PRO A 482 -1.45 1.10 -7.12
N GLY A 483 -1.64 2.29 -6.55
CA GLY A 483 -0.57 3.24 -6.28
C GLY A 483 0.61 2.64 -5.50
N ALA A 484 1.72 3.36 -5.47
CA ALA A 484 2.96 2.92 -4.82
C ALA A 484 2.79 2.48 -3.35
N VAL A 485 1.82 3.06 -2.66
CA VAL A 485 1.48 2.70 -1.26
C VAL A 485 1.10 1.21 -1.12
N SER A 486 0.49 0.62 -2.15
CA SER A 486 0.14 -0.81 -2.15
C SER A 486 1.36 -1.74 -2.13
N CYS A 487 2.52 -1.28 -2.55
CA CYS A 487 3.75 -2.06 -2.52
C CYS A 487 4.29 -2.29 -1.11
N PHE A 488 3.97 -1.40 -0.15
CA PHE A 488 4.52 -1.50 1.22
C PHE A 488 3.67 -2.30 2.19
N ALA A 489 2.40 -2.41 1.91
CA ALA A 489 1.47 -3.08 2.83
C ALA A 489 1.89 -4.52 3.17
N PRO A 490 2.37 -5.35 2.24
CA PRO A 490 2.83 -6.70 2.57
C PRO A 490 4.01 -6.71 3.56
N LEU A 491 4.93 -5.74 3.49
CA LEU A 491 6.10 -5.70 4.36
C LEU A 491 5.78 -5.32 5.80
N VAL A 492 4.74 -4.52 5.99
CA VAL A 492 4.37 -4.01 7.32
C VAL A 492 3.49 -5.01 8.08
N VAL A 493 2.81 -5.91 7.36
CA VAL A 493 1.63 -6.60 7.88
C VAL A 493 1.75 -8.13 7.82
N ALA A 494 2.69 -8.70 7.06
CA ALA A 494 2.79 -10.14 6.93
C ALA A 494 3.38 -10.80 8.21
N GLN A 495 2.54 -11.50 8.98
CA GLN A 495 3.01 -12.44 9.99
C GLN A 495 3.43 -13.74 9.29
N LEU A 496 4.65 -13.76 8.79
CA LEU A 496 5.22 -14.97 8.23
C LEU A 496 6.00 -15.73 9.30
N GLN A 497 5.92 -17.06 9.23
CA GLN A 497 6.91 -17.93 9.83
C GLN A 497 7.73 -18.52 8.67
N ILE A 498 9.04 -18.43 8.79
CA ILE A 498 9.98 -18.96 7.79
C ILE A 498 10.85 -19.99 8.49
N GLU A 499 10.77 -21.20 8.04
CA GLU A 499 11.67 -22.28 8.44
C GLU A 499 12.67 -22.52 7.31
N VAL A 500 13.95 -22.50 7.65
CA VAL A 500 15.01 -22.83 6.69
C VAL A 500 15.07 -24.34 6.57
N LEU A 501 14.79 -24.84 5.37
CA LEU A 501 14.98 -26.24 4.99
C LEU A 501 16.38 -26.43 4.43
N ASP A 502 16.90 -27.44 4.12
CA ASP A 502 18.26 -27.63 3.59
C ASP A 502 18.36 -27.27 2.09
#